data_a096fda8afffa4be932aab4e1566db34
#
_entry.id   a096fda8afffa4be932aab4e1566db34
#
_cell.length_a   1.000
_cell.length_b   1.000
_cell.length_c   1.000
_cell.angle_alpha   90.00
_cell.angle_beta   90.00
_cell.angle_gamma   90.00
#
_symmetry.space_group_name_H-M   'P 1'
#
loop_
_entity.id
_entity.type
_entity.pdbx_description
1 polymer ?
#
loop_
_entity_poly.entity_id
_entity_poly.type
_entity_poly.pdbx_seq_one_letter_code
_entity_poly.pdbx_strand_id
1 'polypeptide(L)'
;MQTFLPYADFELSARTLDRKRLGKQRVETIQVVRALTRPGNGWVNHPAVLMWRGFEEALGWYGFSCCQAWVELGFSDTCALTIATDLRAAGVDTVRTQPELAAADALPPWLGNEAVHRSHQSALVRMGQEHHRPLFPDIPDDLPYVWPVRSPTVIAAEQRKADEDGRRQQRALERNRLEAQRLRRKRSRAAKKAWQTRRENPARPDLGGESGPTTRPRP
;
A
#
# COMPACT_ATOMS: atom_id res chain seq x y z
N MET A 1 -5.43 3.94 12.28
CA MET A 1 -6.87 3.57 12.39
C MET A 1 -7.22 2.74 11.17
N GLN A 2 -7.86 1.60 11.36
CA GLN A 2 -8.29 0.70 10.29
C GLN A 2 -9.34 -0.27 10.82
N THR A 3 -10.34 -0.60 10.00
CA THR A 3 -11.26 -1.72 10.24
C THR A 3 -10.89 -2.85 9.28
N PHE A 4 -10.41 -3.98 9.80
CA PHE A 4 -10.00 -5.12 8.98
C PHE A 4 -11.20 -5.96 8.58
N LEU A 5 -11.43 -6.06 7.30
CA LEU A 5 -12.52 -6.82 6.68
C LEU A 5 -11.95 -7.74 5.59
N PRO A 6 -11.27 -8.84 5.97
CA PRO A 6 -10.80 -9.81 5.00
C PRO A 6 -11.94 -10.55 4.28
N TYR A 7 -13.15 -10.46 4.79
CA TYR A 7 -14.37 -11.01 4.23
C TYR A 7 -15.53 -10.02 4.30
N ALA A 8 -16.58 -10.24 3.52
CA ALA A 8 -17.82 -9.48 3.63
C ALA A 8 -18.59 -9.77 4.93
N ASP A 9 -18.42 -10.97 5.47
CA ASP A 9 -18.98 -11.38 6.75
C ASP A 9 -18.16 -10.79 7.91
N PHE A 10 -18.83 -10.06 8.82
CA PHE A 10 -18.17 -9.37 9.93
C PHE A 10 -17.67 -10.32 11.01
N GLU A 11 -18.43 -11.38 11.32
CA GLU A 11 -18.05 -12.37 12.31
C GLU A 11 -16.86 -13.21 11.83
N LEU A 12 -16.91 -13.66 10.58
CA LEU A 12 -15.79 -14.36 9.95
C LEU A 12 -14.55 -13.47 9.88
N SER A 13 -14.72 -12.19 9.52
CA SER A 13 -13.62 -11.22 9.55
C SER A 13 -13.01 -11.09 10.93
N ALA A 14 -13.83 -10.95 11.99
CA ALA A 14 -13.35 -10.84 13.36
C ALA A 14 -12.57 -12.09 13.82
N ARG A 15 -13.10 -13.29 13.55
CA ARG A 15 -12.49 -14.58 13.93
C ARG A 15 -11.21 -14.90 13.17
N THR A 16 -11.00 -14.27 12.01
CA THR A 16 -9.78 -14.42 11.20
C THR A 16 -8.59 -13.64 11.78
N LEU A 17 -8.84 -12.64 12.62
CA LEU A 17 -7.79 -11.79 13.17
C LEU A 17 -7.00 -12.50 14.27
N ASP A 18 -5.69 -12.30 14.30
CA ASP A 18 -4.89 -12.68 15.46
C ASP A 18 -5.28 -11.87 16.71
N ARG A 19 -4.91 -12.37 17.87
CA ARG A 19 -5.23 -11.75 19.16
C ARG A 19 -4.88 -10.27 19.24
N LYS A 20 -3.72 -9.87 18.73
CA LYS A 20 -3.25 -8.48 18.78
C LYS A 20 -4.14 -7.56 17.95
N ARG A 21 -4.50 -8.00 16.75
CA ARG A 21 -5.34 -7.21 15.83
C ARG A 21 -6.79 -7.22 16.29
N LEU A 22 -7.31 -8.35 16.69
CA LEU A 22 -8.67 -8.46 17.24
C LEU A 22 -8.85 -7.55 18.48
N GLY A 23 -7.89 -7.59 19.41
CA GLY A 23 -7.91 -6.71 20.58
C GLY A 23 -7.94 -5.22 20.18
N LYS A 24 -7.18 -4.85 19.15
CA LYS A 24 -7.11 -3.47 18.65
C LYS A 24 -8.39 -3.06 17.90
N GLN A 25 -9.02 -3.96 17.13
CA GLN A 25 -10.22 -3.63 16.34
C GLN A 25 -11.39 -3.18 17.20
N ARG A 26 -11.57 -3.73 18.38
CA ARG A 26 -12.60 -3.28 19.32
C ARG A 26 -12.45 -1.81 19.70
N VAL A 27 -11.21 -1.39 19.97
CA VAL A 27 -10.87 0.01 20.29
C VAL A 27 -10.93 0.91 19.04
N GLU A 28 -10.47 0.43 17.89
CA GLU A 28 -10.55 1.18 16.65
C GLU A 28 -11.98 1.41 16.19
N THR A 29 -12.89 0.47 16.42
CA THR A 29 -14.32 0.68 16.19
C THR A 29 -14.86 1.85 17.03
N ILE A 30 -14.53 1.92 18.32
CA ILE A 30 -14.91 3.07 19.18
C ILE A 30 -14.37 4.38 18.57
N GLN A 31 -13.11 4.37 18.12
CA GLN A 31 -12.51 5.58 17.53
C GLN A 31 -13.21 6.00 16.23
N VAL A 32 -13.58 5.04 15.38
CA VAL A 32 -14.32 5.32 14.13
C VAL A 32 -15.73 5.83 14.43
N VAL A 33 -16.47 5.19 15.34
CA VAL A 33 -17.79 5.67 15.78
C VAL A 33 -17.70 7.11 16.29
N ARG A 34 -16.75 7.40 17.16
CA ARG A 34 -16.54 8.76 17.68
C ARG A 34 -16.14 9.77 16.60
N ALA A 35 -15.36 9.34 15.59
CA ALA A 35 -14.98 10.20 14.48
C ALA A 35 -16.18 10.54 13.58
N LEU A 36 -17.14 9.62 13.45
CA LEU A 36 -18.37 9.82 12.67
C LEU A 36 -19.40 10.69 13.43
N THR A 37 -19.50 10.52 14.75
CA THR A 37 -20.64 11.03 15.55
C THR A 37 -20.32 12.26 16.38
N ARG A 38 -19.04 12.56 16.66
CA ARG A 38 -18.63 13.68 17.50
C ARG A 38 -18.09 14.85 16.69
N PRO A 39 -18.61 16.09 16.88
CA PRO A 39 -18.09 17.27 16.20
C PRO A 39 -16.60 17.52 16.51
N GLY A 40 -15.87 18.07 15.55
CA GLY A 40 -14.48 18.50 15.74
C GLY A 40 -13.46 17.36 15.83
N ASN A 41 -13.82 16.13 15.53
CA ASN A 41 -12.89 15.02 15.51
C ASN A 41 -11.92 15.12 14.33
N GLY A 42 -10.61 15.15 14.61
CA GLY A 42 -9.56 15.30 13.58
C GLY A 42 -9.48 14.14 12.57
N TRP A 43 -10.10 12.99 12.86
CA TRP A 43 -10.08 11.80 11.99
C TRP A 43 -11.29 11.70 11.04
N VAL A 44 -12.20 12.66 11.05
CA VAL A 44 -13.45 12.66 10.27
C VAL A 44 -13.25 12.44 8.76
N ASN A 45 -12.10 12.82 8.22
CA ASN A 45 -11.74 12.67 6.81
C ASN A 45 -10.81 11.48 6.54
N HIS A 46 -10.49 10.67 7.54
CA HIS A 46 -9.67 9.48 7.35
C HIS A 46 -10.44 8.44 6.51
N PRO A 47 -9.83 7.78 5.50
CA PRO A 47 -10.53 6.83 4.64
C PRO A 47 -11.27 5.72 5.38
N ALA A 48 -10.66 5.17 6.46
CA ALA A 48 -11.29 4.17 7.32
C ALA A 48 -12.52 4.69 8.09
N VAL A 49 -12.69 6.00 8.22
CA VAL A 49 -13.89 6.62 8.80
C VAL A 49 -14.91 6.91 7.69
N LEU A 50 -14.44 7.46 6.57
CA LEU A 50 -15.31 7.82 5.46
C LEU A 50 -16.09 6.64 4.88
N MET A 51 -15.48 5.44 4.85
CA MET A 51 -16.13 4.25 4.32
C MET A 51 -17.36 3.81 5.14
N TRP A 52 -17.43 4.19 6.42
CA TRP A 52 -18.54 3.86 7.31
C TRP A 52 -19.57 4.99 7.47
N ARG A 53 -19.35 6.15 6.87
CA ARG A 53 -20.28 7.28 7.00
C ARG A 53 -21.65 6.96 6.43
N GLY A 54 -22.70 7.09 7.28
CA GLY A 54 -24.06 6.71 6.99
C GLY A 54 -24.36 5.23 7.23
N PHE A 55 -23.35 4.47 7.75
CA PHE A 55 -23.47 3.05 8.09
C PHE A 55 -22.98 2.79 9.51
N GLU A 56 -23.25 3.72 10.42
CA GLU A 56 -22.81 3.68 11.82
C GLU A 56 -23.35 2.45 12.54
N GLU A 57 -24.57 2.00 12.22
CA GLU A 57 -25.17 0.80 12.77
C GLU A 57 -24.42 -0.46 12.32
N ALA A 58 -24.11 -0.57 11.03
CA ALA A 58 -23.32 -1.69 10.49
C ALA A 58 -21.90 -1.74 11.08
N LEU A 59 -21.27 -0.56 11.30
CA LEU A 59 -20.00 -0.46 12.04
C LEU A 59 -20.15 -0.95 13.48
N GLY A 60 -21.29 -0.66 14.13
CA GLY A 60 -21.61 -1.15 15.46
C GLY A 60 -21.63 -2.68 15.52
N TRP A 61 -22.32 -3.32 14.57
CA TRP A 61 -22.34 -4.78 14.47
C TRP A 61 -20.96 -5.39 14.23
N TYR A 62 -20.15 -4.78 13.33
CA TYR A 62 -18.75 -5.17 13.15
C TYR A 62 -17.98 -5.12 14.49
N GLY A 63 -18.12 -4.04 15.23
CA GLY A 63 -17.49 -3.90 16.55
C GLY A 63 -17.95 -4.95 17.56
N PHE A 64 -19.24 -5.26 17.58
CA PHE A 64 -19.79 -6.32 18.46
C PHE A 64 -19.27 -7.69 18.05
N SER A 65 -19.16 -7.98 16.76
CA SER A 65 -18.55 -9.23 16.26
C SER A 65 -17.09 -9.37 16.74
N CYS A 66 -16.33 -8.27 16.73
CA CYS A 66 -14.96 -8.27 17.27
C CYS A 66 -14.93 -8.46 18.80
N CYS A 67 -15.86 -7.84 19.53
CA CYS A 67 -15.97 -8.02 20.98
C CYS A 67 -16.40 -9.44 21.35
N GLN A 68 -17.34 -10.01 20.62
CA GLN A 68 -17.79 -11.38 20.81
C GLN A 68 -16.65 -12.38 20.56
N ALA A 69 -15.95 -12.27 19.42
CA ALA A 69 -14.79 -13.11 19.14
C ALA A 69 -13.69 -12.99 20.20
N TRP A 70 -13.52 -11.81 20.80
CA TRP A 70 -12.58 -11.58 21.89
C TRP A 70 -12.99 -12.31 23.16
N VAL A 71 -14.28 -12.30 23.51
CA VAL A 71 -14.82 -13.01 24.68
C VAL A 71 -14.73 -14.53 24.47
N GLU A 72 -14.98 -15.03 23.27
CA GLU A 72 -14.82 -16.45 22.90
C GLU A 72 -13.38 -16.97 23.10
N LEU A 73 -12.39 -16.07 22.99
CA LEU A 73 -10.99 -16.39 23.33
C LEU A 73 -10.70 -16.38 24.84
N GLY A 74 -11.72 -16.17 25.69
CA GLY A 74 -11.60 -16.17 27.15
C GLY A 74 -11.18 -14.82 27.76
N PHE A 75 -11.25 -13.72 27.04
CA PHE A 75 -10.88 -12.40 27.55
C PHE A 75 -12.11 -11.58 27.96
N SER A 76 -11.95 -10.72 28.96
CA SER A 76 -12.98 -9.76 29.35
C SER A 76 -13.10 -8.64 28.32
N ASP A 77 -14.32 -8.16 28.07
CA ASP A 77 -14.61 -7.03 27.18
C ASP A 77 -15.39 -5.92 27.87
N THR A 78 -15.03 -4.69 27.58
CA THR A 78 -15.75 -3.45 27.96
C THR A 78 -16.05 -2.57 26.75
N CYS A 79 -15.49 -2.92 25.57
CA CYS A 79 -15.64 -2.12 24.37
C CYS A 79 -17.05 -2.19 23.80
N ALA A 80 -17.72 -3.34 23.88
CA ALA A 80 -19.09 -3.50 23.40
C ALA A 80 -20.04 -2.49 24.05
N LEU A 81 -19.99 -2.35 25.39
CA LEU A 81 -20.79 -1.37 26.11
C LEU A 81 -20.46 0.06 25.70
N THR A 82 -19.18 0.36 25.46
CA THR A 82 -18.75 1.70 25.02
C THR A 82 -19.25 2.00 23.60
N ILE A 83 -19.16 1.04 22.67
CA ILE A 83 -19.69 1.16 21.30
C ILE A 83 -21.20 1.42 21.36
N ALA A 84 -21.95 0.61 22.11
CA ALA A 84 -23.40 0.77 22.25
C ALA A 84 -23.77 2.16 22.82
N THR A 85 -23.03 2.62 23.84
CA THR A 85 -23.26 3.93 24.45
C THR A 85 -22.99 5.09 23.48
N ASP A 86 -21.87 5.04 22.75
CA ASP A 86 -21.50 6.06 21.78
C ASP A 86 -22.49 6.11 20.59
N LEU A 87 -22.96 4.95 20.11
CA LEU A 87 -23.96 4.83 19.05
C LEU A 87 -25.33 5.37 19.51
N ARG A 88 -25.78 5.01 20.70
CA ARG A 88 -27.05 5.52 21.26
C ARG A 88 -27.02 7.03 21.41
N ALA A 89 -25.90 7.60 21.84
CA ALA A 89 -25.74 9.06 21.92
C ALA A 89 -25.80 9.73 20.53
N ALA A 90 -25.60 8.98 19.45
CA ALA A 90 -25.73 9.43 18.07
C ALA A 90 -27.09 9.09 17.43
N GLY A 91 -28.04 8.55 18.19
CA GLY A 91 -29.40 8.24 17.72
C GLY A 91 -29.57 6.82 17.17
N VAL A 92 -28.56 5.96 17.35
CA VAL A 92 -28.65 4.51 17.01
C VAL A 92 -28.97 3.72 18.29
N ASP A 93 -30.24 3.56 18.61
CA ASP A 93 -30.69 2.95 19.87
C ASP A 93 -30.47 1.43 19.94
N THR A 94 -30.61 0.75 18.81
CA THR A 94 -30.40 -0.70 18.65
C THR A 94 -29.48 -0.96 17.48
N VAL A 95 -28.68 -2.01 17.58
CA VAL A 95 -27.78 -2.46 16.52
C VAL A 95 -28.27 -3.82 16.03
N ARG A 96 -28.77 -3.83 14.80
CA ARG A 96 -29.24 -5.05 14.12
C ARG A 96 -28.05 -5.93 13.73
N THR A 97 -28.31 -7.22 13.61
CA THR A 97 -27.35 -8.19 13.07
C THR A 97 -27.08 -7.93 11.58
N GLN A 98 -25.97 -8.46 11.06
CA GLN A 98 -25.64 -8.30 9.65
C GLN A 98 -26.71 -8.83 8.69
N PRO A 99 -27.34 -10.00 8.93
CA PRO A 99 -28.48 -10.46 8.12
C PRO A 99 -29.68 -9.51 8.13
N GLU A 100 -30.03 -8.95 9.30
CA GLU A 100 -31.13 -7.97 9.43
C GLU A 100 -30.81 -6.66 8.69
N LEU A 101 -29.56 -6.21 8.77
CA LEU A 101 -29.08 -5.04 8.02
C LEU A 101 -29.12 -5.30 6.51
N ALA A 102 -28.75 -6.50 6.06
CA ALA A 102 -28.82 -6.90 4.67
C ALA A 102 -30.27 -6.90 4.16
N ALA A 103 -31.19 -7.49 4.95
CA ALA A 103 -32.63 -7.52 4.61
C ALA A 103 -33.25 -6.11 4.51
N ALA A 104 -32.68 -5.13 5.20
CA ALA A 104 -33.13 -3.73 5.22
C ALA A 104 -32.34 -2.82 4.24
N ASP A 105 -31.48 -3.37 3.40
CA ASP A 105 -30.56 -2.62 2.51
C ASP A 105 -29.74 -1.54 3.24
N ALA A 106 -29.33 -1.88 4.49
CA ALA A 106 -28.62 -0.98 5.40
C ALA A 106 -27.13 -1.33 5.56
N LEU A 107 -26.61 -2.22 4.72
CA LEU A 107 -25.18 -2.51 4.64
C LEU A 107 -24.46 -1.54 3.69
N PRO A 108 -23.16 -1.27 3.95
CA PRO A 108 -22.37 -0.45 3.03
C PRO A 108 -22.32 -1.05 1.62
N PRO A 109 -22.50 -0.27 0.53
CA PRO A 109 -22.51 -0.79 -0.84
C PRO A 109 -21.17 -1.33 -1.32
N TRP A 110 -20.08 -1.02 -0.62
CA TRP A 110 -18.76 -1.55 -0.90
C TRP A 110 -18.50 -2.91 -0.23
N LEU A 111 -19.37 -3.34 0.69
CA LEU A 111 -19.26 -4.64 1.33
C LEU A 111 -19.50 -5.74 0.28
N GLY A 112 -18.60 -6.72 0.19
CA GLY A 112 -18.59 -7.72 -0.88
C GLY A 112 -17.74 -7.32 -2.10
N ASN A 113 -17.15 -6.11 -2.14
CA ASN A 113 -16.19 -5.77 -3.18
C ASN A 113 -14.88 -6.53 -2.95
N GLU A 114 -14.56 -7.46 -3.86
CA GLU A 114 -13.40 -8.33 -3.76
C GLU A 114 -12.09 -7.55 -3.59
N ALA A 115 -11.91 -6.46 -4.33
CA ALA A 115 -10.67 -5.67 -4.25
C ALA A 115 -10.47 -5.06 -2.86
N VAL A 116 -11.54 -4.64 -2.17
CA VAL A 116 -11.48 -4.16 -0.78
C VAL A 116 -11.02 -5.29 0.13
N HIS A 117 -11.67 -6.45 0.10
CA HIS A 117 -11.36 -7.59 0.97
C HIS A 117 -9.94 -8.13 0.73
N ARG A 118 -9.54 -8.30 -0.53
CA ARG A 118 -8.17 -8.71 -0.89
C ARG A 118 -7.10 -7.75 -0.40
N SER A 119 -7.36 -6.45 -0.45
CA SER A 119 -6.42 -5.45 0.08
C SER A 119 -6.24 -5.57 1.61
N HIS A 120 -7.31 -5.92 2.32
CA HIS A 120 -7.27 -6.17 3.76
C HIS A 120 -6.58 -7.51 4.10
N GLN A 121 -6.82 -8.57 3.32
CA GLN A 121 -6.11 -9.84 3.43
C GLN A 121 -4.59 -9.63 3.24
N SER A 122 -4.19 -8.91 2.20
CA SER A 122 -2.80 -8.55 1.93
C SER A 122 -2.16 -7.82 3.11
N ALA A 123 -2.85 -6.82 3.65
CA ALA A 123 -2.36 -6.08 4.80
C ALA A 123 -2.22 -6.95 6.06
N LEU A 124 -3.13 -7.89 6.28
CA LEU A 124 -3.06 -8.85 7.39
C LEU A 124 -1.87 -9.79 7.22
N VAL A 125 -1.64 -10.34 6.03
CA VAL A 125 -0.47 -11.16 5.73
C VAL A 125 0.82 -10.38 5.99
N ARG A 126 0.95 -9.15 5.45
CA ARG A 126 2.12 -8.29 5.65
C ARG A 126 2.42 -8.01 7.12
N MET A 127 1.39 -7.84 7.95
CA MET A 127 1.54 -7.48 9.36
C MET A 127 1.65 -8.66 10.31
N GLY A 128 1.29 -9.86 9.90
CA GLY A 128 1.23 -11.04 10.75
C GLY A 128 1.31 -12.32 9.94
N GLN A 129 2.41 -12.52 9.23
CA GLN A 129 2.61 -13.65 8.30
C GLN A 129 2.39 -15.02 8.96
N GLU A 130 2.90 -15.21 10.17
CA GLU A 130 2.79 -16.48 10.89
C GLU A 130 1.32 -16.93 11.06
N HIS A 131 0.43 -15.98 11.40
CA HIS A 131 -0.99 -16.27 11.60
C HIS A 131 -1.81 -16.24 10.30
N HIS A 132 -1.56 -15.23 9.45
CA HIS A 132 -2.46 -14.96 8.32
C HIS A 132 -2.01 -15.60 7.00
N ARG A 133 -0.73 -15.93 6.80
CA ARG A 133 -0.26 -16.58 5.57
C ARG A 133 -0.92 -17.94 5.33
N PRO A 134 -1.11 -18.82 6.33
CA PRO A 134 -1.84 -20.08 6.13
C PRO A 134 -3.30 -19.89 5.73
N LEU A 135 -3.93 -18.78 6.15
CA LEU A 135 -5.32 -18.44 5.82
C LEU A 135 -5.47 -17.82 4.43
N PHE A 136 -4.42 -17.16 3.95
CA PHE A 136 -4.39 -16.45 2.67
C PHE A 136 -3.12 -16.80 1.87
N PRO A 137 -2.93 -18.08 1.46
CA PRO A 137 -1.68 -18.54 0.85
C PRO A 137 -1.35 -17.81 -0.46
N ASP A 138 -2.38 -17.51 -1.27
CA ASP A 138 -2.23 -16.96 -2.63
C ASP A 138 -2.35 -15.42 -2.66
N ILE A 139 -2.50 -14.77 -1.51
CA ILE A 139 -2.64 -13.32 -1.45
C ILE A 139 -1.24 -12.66 -1.36
N PRO A 140 -0.87 -11.76 -2.29
CA PRO A 140 0.33 -10.95 -2.18
C PRO A 140 0.31 -10.11 -0.90
N ASP A 141 1.46 -9.87 -0.28
CA ASP A 141 1.56 -9.09 0.95
C ASP A 141 1.87 -7.60 0.74
N ASP A 142 1.91 -7.16 -0.52
CA ASP A 142 2.28 -5.81 -0.94
C ASP A 142 1.14 -5.02 -1.60
N LEU A 143 -0.08 -5.57 -1.68
CA LEU A 143 -1.21 -4.84 -2.25
C LEU A 143 -1.50 -3.56 -1.45
N PRO A 144 -1.72 -2.43 -2.13
CA PRO A 144 -2.18 -1.21 -1.47
C PRO A 144 -3.61 -1.37 -0.95
N TYR A 145 -3.97 -0.62 0.10
CA TYR A 145 -5.36 -0.57 0.54
C TYR A 145 -6.27 0.01 -0.53
N VAL A 146 -7.39 -0.67 -0.77
CA VAL A 146 -8.48 -0.17 -1.60
C VAL A 146 -9.49 0.53 -0.69
N TRP A 147 -9.59 1.84 -0.81
CA TRP A 147 -10.53 2.66 -0.06
C TRP A 147 -11.77 2.93 -0.90
N PRO A 148 -12.95 2.38 -0.54
CA PRO A 148 -14.17 2.55 -1.33
C PRO A 148 -14.70 3.99 -1.34
N VAL A 149 -14.37 4.75 -0.29
CA VAL A 149 -14.73 6.18 -0.18
C VAL A 149 -13.50 6.98 0.17
N ARG A 150 -13.25 8.04 -0.58
CA ARG A 150 -12.08 8.92 -0.41
C ARG A 150 -12.53 10.38 -0.36
N SER A 151 -11.93 11.15 0.52
CA SER A 151 -12.17 12.59 0.57
C SER A 151 -11.67 13.27 -0.71
N PRO A 152 -12.44 14.18 -1.33
CA PRO A 152 -12.00 14.97 -2.49
C PRO A 152 -10.68 15.70 -2.24
N THR A 153 -10.43 16.17 -1.01
CA THR A 153 -9.18 16.84 -0.63
C THR A 153 -7.98 15.89 -0.66
N VAL A 154 -8.16 14.62 -0.23
CA VAL A 154 -7.13 13.59 -0.27
C VAL A 154 -6.83 13.21 -1.73
N ILE A 155 -7.87 13.00 -2.54
CA ILE A 155 -7.73 12.72 -3.98
C ILE A 155 -6.94 13.85 -4.66
N ALA A 156 -7.30 15.11 -4.42
CA ALA A 156 -6.62 16.26 -4.99
C ALA A 156 -5.16 16.41 -4.51
N ALA A 157 -4.87 16.03 -3.26
CA ALA A 157 -3.50 16.05 -2.72
C ALA A 157 -2.62 14.95 -3.35
N GLU A 158 -3.16 13.75 -3.53
CA GLU A 158 -2.46 12.65 -4.19
C GLU A 158 -2.20 12.93 -5.66
N GLN A 159 -3.18 13.51 -6.36
CA GLN A 159 -3.02 13.93 -7.75
C GLN A 159 -1.88 14.94 -7.88
N ARG A 160 -1.85 15.97 -7.02
CA ARG A 160 -0.76 16.97 -7.00
C ARG A 160 0.60 16.32 -6.77
N LYS A 161 0.69 15.38 -5.83
CA LYS A 161 1.94 14.66 -5.55
C LYS A 161 2.37 13.81 -6.75
N ALA A 162 1.45 13.07 -7.36
CA ALA A 162 1.73 12.29 -8.57
C ALA A 162 2.24 13.18 -9.72
N ASP A 163 1.63 14.35 -9.93
CA ASP A 163 2.06 15.33 -10.94
C ASP A 163 3.44 15.90 -10.63
N GLU A 164 3.78 16.15 -9.37
CA GLU A 164 5.11 16.60 -8.95
C GLU A 164 6.16 15.53 -9.18
N ASP A 165 5.88 14.29 -8.82
CA ASP A 165 6.77 13.16 -9.04
C ASP A 165 6.98 12.90 -10.53
N GLY A 166 5.93 12.98 -11.35
CA GLY A 166 6.00 12.90 -12.80
C GLY A 166 6.89 14.01 -13.40
N ARG A 167 6.70 15.26 -12.96
CA ARG A 167 7.57 16.39 -13.39
C ARG A 167 9.03 16.19 -12.96
N ARG A 168 9.27 15.64 -11.76
CA ARG A 168 10.63 15.34 -11.27
C ARG A 168 11.29 14.26 -12.11
N GLN A 169 10.57 13.20 -12.48
CA GLN A 169 11.06 12.13 -13.35
C GLN A 169 11.38 12.67 -14.76
N GLN A 170 10.49 13.45 -15.36
CA GLN A 170 10.74 14.06 -16.67
C GLN A 170 11.99 14.94 -16.67
N ARG A 171 12.17 15.80 -15.66
CA ARG A 171 13.38 16.62 -15.52
C ARG A 171 14.65 15.78 -15.36
N ALA A 172 14.58 14.65 -14.68
CA ALA A 172 15.71 13.73 -14.53
C ALA A 172 16.08 13.07 -15.87
N LEU A 173 15.08 12.60 -16.62
CA LEU A 173 15.27 12.02 -17.96
C LEU A 173 15.86 13.04 -18.94
N GLU A 174 15.39 14.27 -18.93
CA GLU A 174 15.89 15.34 -19.78
C GLU A 174 17.36 15.70 -19.46
N ARG A 175 17.71 15.81 -18.17
CA ARG A 175 19.11 15.99 -17.74
C ARG A 175 20.01 14.86 -18.25
N ASN A 176 19.60 13.61 -18.07
CA ASN A 176 20.35 12.45 -18.54
C ASN A 176 20.51 12.46 -20.08
N ARG A 177 19.46 12.83 -20.80
CA ARG A 177 19.51 13.00 -22.27
C ARG A 177 20.51 14.07 -22.71
N LEU A 178 20.47 15.22 -22.04
CA LEU A 178 21.42 16.34 -22.36
C LEU A 178 22.86 15.96 -22.01
N GLU A 179 23.08 15.27 -20.92
CA GLU A 179 24.41 14.77 -20.51
C GLU A 179 24.93 13.73 -21.50
N ALA A 180 24.11 12.78 -21.92
CA ALA A 180 24.45 11.82 -22.96
C ALA A 180 24.81 12.52 -24.32
N GLN A 181 24.07 13.56 -24.70
CA GLN A 181 24.37 14.34 -25.88
C GLN A 181 25.71 15.11 -25.76
N ARG A 182 25.97 15.71 -24.59
CA ARG A 182 27.26 16.37 -24.30
C ARG A 182 28.43 15.38 -24.39
N LEU A 183 28.28 14.20 -23.83
CA LEU A 183 29.29 13.15 -23.87
C LEU A 183 29.54 12.66 -25.31
N ARG A 184 28.48 12.44 -26.09
CA ARG A 184 28.60 12.10 -27.53
C ARG A 184 29.36 13.17 -28.31
N ARG A 185 29.03 14.44 -28.11
CA ARG A 185 29.76 15.59 -28.77
C ARG A 185 31.22 15.63 -28.34
N LYS A 186 31.53 15.40 -27.05
CA LYS A 186 32.91 15.36 -26.56
C LYS A 186 33.72 14.22 -27.19
N ARG A 187 33.13 13.00 -27.24
CA ARG A 187 33.74 11.82 -27.89
C ARG A 187 33.98 12.06 -29.40
N SER A 188 33.01 12.63 -30.11
CA SER A 188 33.15 12.93 -31.52
C SER A 188 34.26 13.97 -31.80
N ARG A 189 34.37 15.02 -30.95
CA ARG A 189 35.48 16.01 -31.05
C ARG A 189 36.83 15.37 -30.77
N ALA A 190 36.93 14.52 -29.76
CA ALA A 190 38.15 13.78 -29.41
C ALA A 190 38.58 12.84 -30.56
N ALA A 191 37.63 12.11 -31.15
CA ALA A 191 37.88 11.22 -32.27
C ALA A 191 38.37 12.00 -33.50
N LYS A 192 37.75 13.15 -33.84
CA LYS A 192 38.21 14.02 -34.94
C LYS A 192 39.62 14.52 -34.67
N LYS A 193 39.93 14.98 -33.46
CA LYS A 193 41.27 15.44 -33.10
C LYS A 193 42.31 14.32 -33.23
N ALA A 194 42.01 13.13 -32.71
CA ALA A 194 42.92 11.99 -32.83
C ALA A 194 43.15 11.56 -34.28
N TRP A 195 42.11 11.64 -35.14
CA TRP A 195 42.24 11.36 -36.57
C TRP A 195 43.14 12.39 -37.26
N GLN A 196 42.97 13.68 -36.97
CA GLN A 196 43.85 14.75 -37.51
C GLN A 196 45.30 14.54 -37.09
N THR A 197 45.57 14.30 -35.80
CA THR A 197 46.94 14.06 -35.31
C THR A 197 47.59 12.84 -35.96
N ARG A 198 46.84 11.75 -36.22
CA ARG A 198 47.38 10.60 -36.97
C ARG A 198 47.68 10.89 -38.41
N ARG A 199 46.91 11.78 -39.05
CA ARG A 199 47.11 12.17 -40.40
C ARG A 199 48.34 13.11 -40.57
N GLU A 200 48.55 13.98 -39.58
CA GLU A 200 49.66 14.94 -39.57
C GLU A 200 50.99 14.31 -39.14
N ASN A 201 50.92 13.18 -38.37
CA ASN A 201 52.11 12.47 -37.92
C ASN A 201 51.92 10.97 -38.18
N PRO A 202 52.04 10.51 -39.45
CA PRO A 202 51.98 9.08 -39.75
C PRO A 202 53.14 8.38 -39.07
N ALA A 203 52.86 7.40 -38.23
CA ALA A 203 53.84 6.56 -37.58
C ALA A 203 54.81 6.01 -38.67
N ARG A 204 56.12 6.20 -38.52
CA ARG A 204 57.09 5.54 -39.34
C ARG A 204 56.82 4.04 -39.35
N PRO A 205 56.79 3.39 -40.54
CA PRO A 205 56.68 1.94 -40.59
C PRO A 205 57.83 1.34 -39.76
N ASP A 206 57.48 0.50 -38.83
CA ASP A 206 58.44 -0.27 -38.06
C ASP A 206 59.15 -1.23 -39.03
N LEU A 207 60.35 -0.84 -39.46
CA LEU A 207 61.19 -1.72 -40.26
C LEU A 207 61.72 -2.79 -39.31
N GLY A 208 60.86 -3.83 -39.09
CA GLY A 208 61.18 -5.00 -38.31
C GLY A 208 62.47 -5.63 -38.75
N GLY A 209 63.51 -5.57 -37.92
CA GLY A 209 64.75 -6.29 -38.13
C GLY A 209 64.48 -7.83 -38.14
N GLU A 210 64.73 -8.41 -39.27
CA GLU A 210 64.86 -9.84 -39.39
C GLU A 210 66.04 -10.33 -38.52
N SER A 211 65.75 -11.03 -37.46
CA SER A 211 66.69 -11.90 -36.75
C SER A 211 66.30 -13.34 -37.04
N GLY A 212 66.99 -13.95 -37.98
CA GLY A 212 66.84 -15.35 -38.38
C GLY A 212 67.20 -16.34 -37.26
N PRO A 213 66.70 -17.55 -37.34
CA PRO A 213 66.90 -18.58 -36.34
C PRO A 213 68.27 -19.22 -36.45
N THR A 214 69.14 -19.10 -35.46
CA THR A 214 70.35 -19.91 -35.32
C THR A 214 69.97 -21.28 -34.71
N THR A 215 69.99 -22.25 -35.61
CA THR A 215 69.99 -23.68 -35.25
C THR A 215 71.34 -24.05 -34.65
N ARG A 216 71.35 -24.63 -33.45
CA ARG A 216 72.48 -25.43 -32.93
C ARG A 216 72.03 -26.86 -32.62
N PRO A 217 72.82 -27.86 -33.03
CA PRO A 217 72.47 -29.27 -32.73
C PRO A 217 72.97 -29.69 -31.35
N ARG A 218 72.31 -30.68 -30.80
CA ARG A 218 72.76 -31.43 -29.62
C ARG A 218 73.90 -32.39 -29.95
N PRO A 219 74.70 -32.77 -28.93
CA PRO A 219 74.87 -34.19 -28.63
C PRO A 219 74.02 -34.64 -27.42
#